data_c8a6acfae1e18143314b22d19cb07404
#
_entry.id   c8a6acfae1e18143314b22d19cb07404
#
_cell.length_a   1.000
_cell.length_b   1.000
_cell.length_c   1.000
_cell.angle_alpha   90.00
_cell.angle_beta   90.00
_cell.angle_gamma   90.00
#
_symmetry.space_group_name_H-M   'P 1'
#
loop_
_entity.id
_entity.type
_entity.pdbx_description
1 polymer ?
#
loop_
_entity_poly.entity_id
_entity_poly.type
_entity_poly.pdbx_seq_one_letter_code
_entity_poly.pdbx_strand_id
1 'polypeptide(L)'
;MKFLGKFFLTVLLLLVLSLVVIYVLLQTQWGAGWFSRYVSDKTDWHLSLSKIEHNFSSPSHIILDNFTFGHDGQPAAVVAKRVDLGFALLQFSDPLNFGSIELRDGVVNLANLTPGDALPFQAGRLQLNNMRIDSPDTPLPLAARQVNGGVMPWRPTTKSMLGSDAQFQMSAGDLTLNKVSGANVLIQGSVSQGRMLFSNVGADLARGSMTGSAERDAQGNWLIRQLRLNDIRLQTAQSLADFLRPIQALPSVTINRLDMTDARLQGPDWAVTDLDLTLKNLTWQGDDWRSDDGSLSLNASNFINGRFELNDPILNLDLSPQGIALTQFSSRWANGVIRADGSWSRSDKRLTLNNLAAAGLEYTLPQNWRDRWQAALPTWLDSLEVRRFTSNRNLIIDINPAFPFQMTSLEGNGENLLLARQHQWGIWSGKMSLNAAEATFNRVDLRHPSLSLIADDRQIQVTEMSAFSGNGLLEGSASVGQQPDRPAALTLKGQAVPAEVLQHWGWPALPASGPSNFQLQLNAALRAEAPLKSSANGSLSLRTDTEQVQQQMQAGEVR
;
A
#
# COMPACT_ATOMS: atom_id res chain seq x y z
N MET A 1 -76.51 -51.33 -11.74
CA MET A 1 -75.09 -51.35 -11.35
C MET A 1 -74.09 -51.44 -12.52
N LYS A 2 -74.27 -52.29 -13.52
CA LYS A 2 -73.33 -52.42 -14.68
C LYS A 2 -73.21 -51.14 -15.55
N PHE A 3 -74.27 -50.33 -15.63
CA PHE A 3 -74.27 -49.10 -16.42
C PHE A 3 -73.47 -47.96 -15.72
N LEU A 4 -73.63 -47.82 -14.40
CA LEU A 4 -72.97 -46.84 -13.58
C LEU A 4 -71.43 -47.11 -13.56
N GLY A 5 -71.00 -48.38 -13.47
CA GLY A 5 -69.62 -48.79 -13.53
C GLY A 5 -68.96 -48.50 -14.87
N LYS A 6 -69.69 -48.72 -16.01
CA LYS A 6 -69.17 -48.38 -17.36
C LYS A 6 -69.03 -46.84 -17.52
N PHE A 7 -70.03 -46.08 -17.04
CA PHE A 7 -69.92 -44.61 -17.09
C PHE A 7 -68.79 -44.09 -16.28
N PHE A 8 -68.55 -44.57 -15.04
CA PHE A 8 -67.43 -44.17 -14.20
C PHE A 8 -66.09 -44.55 -14.82
N LEU A 9 -66.01 -45.74 -15.43
CA LEU A 9 -64.80 -46.18 -16.13
C LEU A 9 -64.45 -45.27 -17.36
N THR A 10 -65.50 -44.90 -18.14
CA THR A 10 -65.34 -44.00 -19.28
C THR A 10 -64.97 -42.62 -18.87
N VAL A 11 -65.53 -42.07 -17.80
CA VAL A 11 -65.13 -40.76 -17.25
C VAL A 11 -63.70 -40.79 -16.73
N LEU A 12 -63.31 -41.84 -16.01
CA LEU A 12 -61.96 -42.03 -15.52
C LEU A 12 -60.95 -42.13 -16.70
N LEU A 13 -61.31 -42.87 -17.75
CA LEU A 13 -60.49 -43.05 -18.94
C LEU A 13 -60.32 -41.73 -19.72
N LEU A 14 -61.44 -40.95 -19.84
CA LEU A 14 -61.39 -39.61 -20.42
C LEU A 14 -60.52 -38.63 -19.59
N LEU A 15 -60.60 -38.72 -18.27
CA LEU A 15 -59.82 -37.91 -17.35
C LEU A 15 -58.32 -38.26 -17.46
N VAL A 16 -57.96 -39.55 -17.49
CA VAL A 16 -56.61 -40.01 -17.69
C VAL A 16 -56.12 -39.59 -19.08
N LEU A 17 -56.91 -39.73 -20.14
CA LEU A 17 -56.56 -39.30 -21.46
C LEU A 17 -56.33 -37.78 -21.53
N SER A 18 -57.24 -36.99 -20.91
CA SER A 18 -57.05 -35.54 -20.85
C SER A 18 -55.78 -35.14 -20.10
N LEU A 19 -55.44 -35.82 -18.99
CA LEU A 19 -54.20 -35.61 -18.26
C LEU A 19 -52.97 -35.95 -19.10
N VAL A 20 -53.03 -37.04 -19.88
CA VAL A 20 -51.95 -37.41 -20.82
C VAL A 20 -51.81 -36.37 -21.93
N VAL A 21 -52.90 -35.87 -22.49
CA VAL A 21 -52.89 -34.83 -23.52
C VAL A 21 -52.32 -33.52 -22.95
N ILE A 22 -52.78 -33.11 -21.76
CA ILE A 22 -52.22 -31.92 -21.09
C ILE A 22 -50.73 -32.10 -20.81
N TYR A 23 -50.34 -33.27 -20.32
CA TYR A 23 -48.93 -33.60 -20.07
C TYR A 23 -48.06 -33.49 -21.35
N VAL A 24 -48.52 -34.04 -22.49
CA VAL A 24 -47.82 -33.94 -23.75
C VAL A 24 -47.80 -32.51 -24.28
N LEU A 25 -48.90 -31.77 -24.14
CA LEU A 25 -48.96 -30.36 -24.56
C LEU A 25 -48.00 -29.47 -23.74
N LEU A 26 -47.89 -29.74 -22.45
CA LEU A 26 -46.95 -29.00 -21.60
C LEU A 26 -45.48 -29.17 -22.02
N GLN A 27 -45.12 -30.29 -22.65
CA GLN A 27 -43.76 -30.53 -23.17
C GLN A 27 -43.50 -29.92 -24.57
N THR A 28 -44.48 -29.25 -25.13
CA THR A 28 -44.35 -28.55 -26.42
C THR A 28 -43.99 -27.07 -26.21
N GLN A 29 -43.71 -26.36 -27.32
CA GLN A 29 -43.53 -24.91 -27.31
C GLN A 29 -44.73 -24.14 -26.74
N TRP A 30 -45.93 -24.71 -26.85
CA TRP A 30 -47.14 -24.11 -26.25
C TRP A 30 -47.06 -24.11 -24.72
N GLY A 31 -46.66 -25.20 -24.12
CA GLY A 31 -46.44 -25.27 -22.66
C GLY A 31 -45.32 -24.34 -22.19
N ALA A 32 -44.24 -24.28 -22.96
CA ALA A 32 -43.16 -23.34 -22.71
C ALA A 32 -43.64 -21.86 -22.72
N GLY A 33 -44.42 -21.49 -23.75
CA GLY A 33 -45.01 -20.16 -23.85
C GLY A 33 -46.04 -19.84 -22.75
N TRP A 34 -46.81 -20.85 -22.29
CA TRP A 34 -47.73 -20.69 -21.18
C TRP A 34 -46.96 -20.43 -19.86
N PHE A 35 -45.94 -21.19 -19.55
CA PHE A 35 -45.15 -21.03 -18.33
C PHE A 35 -44.40 -19.69 -18.34
N SER A 36 -43.81 -19.30 -19.48
CA SER A 36 -43.17 -18.00 -19.65
C SER A 36 -44.14 -16.85 -19.34
N ARG A 37 -45.36 -16.90 -19.90
CA ARG A 37 -46.40 -15.89 -19.64
C ARG A 37 -46.83 -15.88 -18.19
N TYR A 38 -47.02 -17.05 -17.58
CA TYR A 38 -47.45 -17.14 -16.17
C TYR A 38 -46.47 -16.43 -15.23
N VAL A 39 -45.14 -16.59 -15.45
CA VAL A 39 -44.12 -15.89 -14.67
C VAL A 39 -44.08 -14.40 -15.00
N SER A 40 -44.13 -14.04 -16.28
CA SER A 40 -44.05 -12.63 -16.72
C SER A 40 -45.31 -11.83 -16.31
N ASP A 41 -46.50 -12.44 -16.29
CA ASP A 41 -47.74 -11.78 -15.88
C ASP A 41 -47.87 -11.62 -14.34
N LYS A 42 -47.16 -12.43 -13.58
CA LYS A 42 -47.22 -12.44 -12.10
C LYS A 42 -46.06 -11.69 -11.43
N THR A 43 -45.06 -11.31 -12.17
CA THR A 43 -43.85 -10.67 -11.67
C THR A 43 -43.38 -9.57 -12.62
N ASP A 44 -42.52 -8.68 -12.16
CA ASP A 44 -41.90 -7.65 -12.99
C ASP A 44 -40.75 -8.21 -13.86
N TRP A 45 -40.65 -9.54 -13.94
CA TRP A 45 -39.61 -10.25 -14.65
C TRP A 45 -40.12 -10.90 -15.93
N HIS A 46 -39.33 -10.82 -16.97
CA HIS A 46 -39.60 -11.50 -18.23
C HIS A 46 -38.86 -12.84 -18.28
N LEU A 47 -39.62 -13.91 -18.49
CA LEU A 47 -39.08 -15.26 -18.69
C LEU A 47 -39.30 -15.71 -20.15
N SER A 48 -38.28 -16.27 -20.78
CA SER A 48 -38.39 -16.93 -22.08
C SER A 48 -37.68 -18.28 -22.04
N LEU A 49 -38.28 -19.27 -22.65
CA LEU A 49 -37.72 -20.62 -22.81
C LEU A 49 -38.26 -21.27 -24.08
N SER A 50 -37.53 -22.22 -24.68
CA SER A 50 -37.90 -22.85 -25.93
C SER A 50 -38.69 -24.15 -25.75
N LYS A 51 -38.40 -24.90 -24.68
CA LYS A 51 -39.00 -26.21 -24.43
C LYS A 51 -39.02 -26.56 -22.95
N ILE A 52 -40.03 -27.29 -22.52
CA ILE A 52 -40.11 -27.95 -21.22
C ILE A 52 -39.97 -29.46 -21.47
N GLU A 53 -39.05 -30.11 -20.80
CA GLU A 53 -38.87 -31.55 -20.82
C GLU A 53 -39.14 -32.15 -19.43
N HIS A 54 -39.78 -33.30 -19.42
CA HIS A 54 -39.96 -34.10 -18.22
C HIS A 54 -39.54 -35.54 -18.50
N ASN A 55 -38.80 -36.13 -17.59
CA ASN A 55 -38.32 -37.50 -17.73
C ASN A 55 -38.97 -38.39 -16.66
N PHE A 56 -39.56 -39.51 -17.06
CA PHE A 56 -40.16 -40.46 -16.13
C PHE A 56 -39.19 -41.13 -15.17
N SER A 57 -37.89 -41.15 -15.50
CA SER A 57 -36.85 -41.61 -14.57
C SER A 57 -36.59 -40.63 -13.41
N SER A 58 -37.01 -39.39 -13.56
CA SER A 58 -36.86 -38.30 -12.55
C SER A 58 -38.19 -37.54 -12.44
N PRO A 59 -39.24 -38.14 -11.91
CA PRO A 59 -40.61 -37.60 -11.98
C PRO A 59 -40.81 -36.31 -11.16
N SER A 60 -39.87 -35.97 -10.27
CA SER A 60 -39.89 -34.73 -9.49
C SER A 60 -39.10 -33.60 -10.15
N HIS A 61 -38.60 -33.78 -11.37
CA HIS A 61 -37.78 -32.79 -12.08
C HIS A 61 -38.39 -32.41 -13.42
N ILE A 62 -38.31 -31.13 -13.79
CA ILE A 62 -38.54 -30.62 -15.13
C ILE A 62 -37.34 -29.90 -15.64
N ILE A 63 -37.10 -30.00 -16.92
CA ILE A 63 -35.96 -29.38 -17.60
C ILE A 63 -36.48 -28.30 -18.53
N LEU A 64 -35.91 -27.10 -18.42
CA LEU A 64 -36.18 -25.95 -19.27
C LEU A 64 -35.01 -25.73 -20.19
N ASP A 65 -35.23 -25.72 -21.51
CA ASP A 65 -34.20 -25.49 -22.49
C ASP A 65 -34.21 -24.04 -22.99
N ASN A 66 -32.99 -23.46 -23.20
CA ASN A 66 -32.78 -22.11 -23.66
C ASN A 66 -33.48 -21.06 -22.77
N PHE A 67 -33.23 -21.17 -21.49
CA PHE A 67 -33.77 -20.29 -20.47
C PHE A 67 -33.15 -18.90 -20.53
N THR A 68 -34.01 -17.87 -20.57
CA THR A 68 -33.62 -16.46 -20.50
C THR A 68 -34.50 -15.74 -19.50
N PHE A 69 -33.91 -15.01 -18.57
CA PHE A 69 -34.58 -14.34 -17.50
C PHE A 69 -34.01 -12.94 -17.27
N GLY A 70 -34.86 -11.93 -17.13
CA GLY A 70 -34.44 -10.53 -16.94
C GLY A 70 -35.64 -9.60 -16.88
N HIS A 71 -35.42 -8.30 -16.77
CA HIS A 71 -36.46 -7.29 -16.87
C HIS A 71 -36.88 -7.03 -18.32
N ASP A 72 -38.16 -6.67 -18.51
CA ASP A 72 -38.66 -6.34 -19.83
C ASP A 72 -37.92 -5.12 -20.43
N GLY A 73 -37.51 -5.23 -21.70
CA GLY A 73 -36.78 -4.19 -22.39
C GLY A 73 -35.29 -4.03 -21.97
N GLN A 74 -34.78 -4.85 -21.06
CA GLN A 74 -33.39 -4.84 -20.64
C GLN A 74 -32.64 -6.09 -21.09
N PRO A 75 -31.28 -6.05 -21.14
CA PRO A 75 -30.51 -7.27 -21.37
C PRO A 75 -30.77 -8.32 -20.30
N ALA A 76 -30.76 -9.60 -20.69
CA ALA A 76 -31.07 -10.70 -19.77
C ALA A 76 -30.10 -10.72 -18.58
N ALA A 77 -30.65 -10.94 -17.39
CA ALA A 77 -29.88 -11.12 -16.16
C ALA A 77 -29.31 -12.54 -16.04
N VAL A 78 -30.08 -13.54 -16.49
CA VAL A 78 -29.65 -14.94 -16.51
C VAL A 78 -29.98 -15.55 -17.87
N VAL A 79 -29.00 -16.20 -18.47
CA VAL A 79 -29.18 -17.03 -19.65
C VAL A 79 -28.58 -18.38 -19.34
N ALA A 80 -29.32 -19.47 -19.57
CA ALA A 80 -28.81 -20.82 -19.39
C ALA A 80 -29.29 -21.73 -20.51
N LYS A 81 -28.41 -22.58 -21.02
CA LYS A 81 -28.78 -23.60 -22.02
C LYS A 81 -29.81 -24.55 -21.46
N ARG A 82 -29.64 -24.88 -20.19
CA ARG A 82 -30.51 -25.84 -19.51
C ARG A 82 -30.69 -25.44 -18.05
N VAL A 83 -31.93 -25.48 -17.60
CA VAL A 83 -32.32 -25.32 -16.19
C VAL A 83 -33.06 -26.55 -15.74
N ASP A 84 -32.61 -27.20 -14.68
CA ASP A 84 -33.28 -28.34 -14.06
C ASP A 84 -33.97 -27.86 -12.78
N LEU A 85 -35.28 -27.97 -12.73
CA LEU A 85 -36.12 -27.58 -11.60
C LEU A 85 -36.61 -28.85 -10.89
N GLY A 86 -36.16 -29.07 -9.67
CA GLY A 86 -36.64 -30.11 -8.78
C GLY A 86 -37.80 -29.61 -7.94
N PHE A 87 -38.91 -30.33 -7.92
CA PHE A 87 -40.11 -29.96 -7.17
C PHE A 87 -39.96 -30.19 -5.66
N ALA A 88 -40.50 -29.27 -4.86
CA ALA A 88 -40.64 -29.42 -3.42
C ALA A 88 -41.95 -30.19 -3.10
N LEU A 89 -41.99 -30.78 -1.92
CA LEU A 89 -43.22 -31.49 -1.45
C LEU A 89 -44.46 -30.58 -1.40
N LEU A 90 -44.28 -29.27 -1.18
CA LEU A 90 -45.33 -28.26 -1.08
C LEU A 90 -45.44 -27.40 -2.34
N GLN A 91 -44.94 -27.86 -3.50
CA GLN A 91 -44.93 -27.09 -4.76
C GLN A 91 -46.29 -26.53 -5.16
N PHE A 92 -47.38 -27.24 -4.86
CA PHE A 92 -48.72 -26.77 -5.20
C PHE A 92 -49.19 -25.56 -4.37
N SER A 93 -48.70 -25.41 -3.15
CA SER A 93 -49.01 -24.27 -2.30
C SER A 93 -48.11 -23.05 -2.52
N ASP A 94 -46.87 -23.27 -3.00
CA ASP A 94 -45.92 -22.24 -3.30
C ASP A 94 -45.20 -22.58 -4.63
N PRO A 95 -45.81 -22.21 -5.77
CA PRO A 95 -45.36 -22.66 -7.10
C PRO A 95 -43.95 -22.21 -7.52
N LEU A 96 -43.43 -21.14 -6.92
CA LEU A 96 -42.14 -20.57 -7.27
C LEU A 96 -41.02 -20.93 -6.25
N ASN A 97 -41.35 -21.84 -5.31
CA ASN A 97 -40.39 -22.34 -4.31
C ASN A 97 -40.03 -23.79 -4.63
N PHE A 98 -38.89 -24.00 -5.23
CA PHE A 98 -38.43 -25.29 -5.73
C PHE A 98 -37.61 -26.06 -4.67
N GLY A 99 -37.59 -27.38 -4.78
CA GLY A 99 -36.66 -28.22 -4.01
C GLY A 99 -35.21 -27.98 -4.44
N SER A 100 -34.99 -27.85 -5.75
CA SER A 100 -33.66 -27.49 -6.33
C SER A 100 -33.85 -26.74 -7.65
N ILE A 101 -32.87 -25.86 -7.94
CA ILE A 101 -32.68 -25.19 -9.22
C ILE A 101 -31.23 -25.42 -9.63
N GLU A 102 -31.00 -26.02 -10.81
CA GLU A 102 -29.68 -26.18 -11.38
C GLU A 102 -29.62 -25.45 -12.73
N LEU A 103 -28.65 -24.52 -12.84
CA LEU A 103 -28.36 -23.77 -14.07
C LEU A 103 -27.11 -24.38 -14.73
N ARG A 104 -27.20 -24.70 -16.03
CA ARG A 104 -26.10 -25.30 -16.80
C ARG A 104 -25.78 -24.49 -18.05
N ASP A 105 -24.49 -24.31 -18.31
CA ASP A 105 -23.93 -23.72 -19.54
C ASP A 105 -24.58 -22.36 -19.88
N GLY A 106 -24.25 -21.33 -19.12
CA GLY A 106 -24.89 -20.04 -19.31
C GLY A 106 -24.12 -18.87 -18.72
N VAL A 107 -24.81 -17.75 -18.61
CA VAL A 107 -24.28 -16.49 -18.08
C VAL A 107 -25.24 -15.92 -17.03
N VAL A 108 -24.69 -15.48 -15.91
CA VAL A 108 -25.36 -14.63 -14.93
C VAL A 108 -24.71 -13.24 -15.00
N ASN A 109 -25.47 -12.24 -15.41
CA ASN A 109 -25.03 -10.85 -15.41
C ASN A 109 -25.56 -10.17 -14.14
N LEU A 110 -24.71 -9.98 -13.16
CA LEU A 110 -25.07 -9.37 -11.88
C LEU A 110 -25.43 -7.89 -12.01
N ALA A 111 -24.97 -7.18 -13.04
CA ALA A 111 -25.33 -5.80 -13.29
C ALA A 111 -26.83 -5.64 -13.64
N ASN A 112 -27.45 -6.69 -14.20
CA ASN A 112 -28.86 -6.73 -14.54
C ASN A 112 -29.72 -7.37 -13.42
N LEU A 113 -29.12 -7.71 -12.28
CA LEU A 113 -29.75 -8.14 -11.03
C LEU A 113 -29.46 -7.08 -9.97
N THR A 114 -30.19 -5.97 -10.02
CA THR A 114 -29.94 -4.84 -9.12
C THR A 114 -30.30 -5.17 -7.67
N PRO A 115 -29.52 -4.71 -6.68
CA PRO A 115 -29.93 -4.76 -5.28
C PRO A 115 -31.25 -3.99 -5.09
N GLY A 116 -32.28 -4.66 -4.59
CA GLY A 116 -33.63 -4.11 -4.46
C GLY A 116 -34.64 -4.87 -5.29
N ASP A 117 -34.24 -5.61 -6.31
CA ASP A 117 -35.11 -6.49 -7.08
C ASP A 117 -35.46 -7.75 -6.27
N ALA A 118 -36.73 -8.04 -6.15
CA ALA A 118 -37.20 -9.30 -5.57
C ALA A 118 -37.15 -10.38 -6.65
N LEU A 119 -36.26 -11.36 -6.52
CA LEU A 119 -36.27 -12.54 -7.38
C LEU A 119 -37.49 -13.38 -7.05
N PRO A 120 -38.28 -13.79 -8.06
CA PRO A 120 -39.53 -14.54 -7.82
C PRO A 120 -39.29 -16.00 -7.42
N PHE A 121 -38.08 -16.52 -7.66
CA PHE A 121 -37.74 -17.92 -7.42
C PHE A 121 -36.99 -18.10 -6.10
N GLN A 122 -37.31 -19.18 -5.41
CA GLN A 122 -36.60 -19.68 -4.23
C GLN A 122 -36.35 -21.18 -4.41
N ALA A 123 -35.35 -21.70 -3.74
CA ALA A 123 -35.08 -23.13 -3.76
C ALA A 123 -34.43 -23.62 -2.45
N GLY A 124 -34.68 -24.88 -2.14
CA GLY A 124 -33.92 -25.57 -1.10
C GLY A 124 -32.44 -25.64 -1.43
N ARG A 125 -32.09 -25.67 -2.75
CA ARG A 125 -30.73 -25.64 -3.27
C ARG A 125 -30.67 -24.99 -4.65
N LEU A 126 -29.79 -24.01 -4.82
CA LEU A 126 -29.35 -23.51 -6.13
C LEU A 126 -28.02 -24.16 -6.48
N GLN A 127 -27.87 -24.65 -7.70
CA GLN A 127 -26.64 -25.20 -8.23
C GLN A 127 -26.27 -24.55 -9.56
N LEU A 128 -25.02 -24.20 -9.70
CA LEU A 128 -24.43 -23.69 -10.93
C LEU A 128 -23.49 -24.76 -11.50
N ASN A 129 -23.54 -24.97 -12.81
CA ASN A 129 -22.70 -25.93 -13.51
C ASN A 129 -22.20 -25.30 -14.80
N ASN A 130 -20.88 -25.07 -14.90
CA ASN A 130 -20.21 -24.44 -16.02
C ASN A 130 -20.84 -23.07 -16.40
N MET A 131 -21.15 -22.25 -15.43
CA MET A 131 -21.71 -20.92 -15.63
C MET A 131 -20.63 -19.86 -15.77
N ARG A 132 -20.97 -18.76 -16.42
CA ARG A 132 -20.19 -17.50 -16.40
C ARG A 132 -20.93 -16.48 -15.52
N ILE A 133 -20.18 -15.74 -14.72
CA ILE A 133 -20.72 -14.64 -13.90
C ILE A 133 -19.99 -13.37 -14.28
N ASP A 134 -20.73 -12.34 -14.68
CA ASP A 134 -20.20 -11.03 -15.07
C ASP A 134 -20.85 -9.92 -14.22
N SER A 135 -20.02 -8.95 -13.80
CA SER A 135 -20.44 -7.73 -13.12
C SER A 135 -19.49 -6.58 -13.51
N PRO A 136 -19.56 -6.09 -14.76
CA PRO A 136 -18.59 -5.13 -15.28
C PRO A 136 -18.70 -3.72 -14.69
N ASP A 137 -19.90 -3.29 -14.32
CA ASP A 137 -20.22 -1.90 -13.97
C ASP A 137 -20.28 -1.63 -12.47
N THR A 138 -19.55 -2.40 -11.68
CA THR A 138 -19.47 -2.23 -10.22
C THR A 138 -18.14 -1.56 -9.81
N PRO A 139 -18.03 -0.98 -8.60
CA PRO A 139 -16.76 -0.46 -8.08
C PRO A 139 -15.62 -1.49 -8.07
N LEU A 140 -15.96 -2.80 -8.06
CA LEU A 140 -15.03 -3.93 -8.18
C LEU A 140 -15.52 -4.82 -9.34
N PRO A 141 -15.13 -4.54 -10.59
CA PRO A 141 -15.52 -5.33 -11.74
C PRO A 141 -15.14 -6.80 -11.55
N LEU A 142 -16.13 -7.70 -11.75
CA LEU A 142 -15.99 -9.15 -11.59
C LEU A 142 -16.32 -9.85 -12.90
N ALA A 143 -15.46 -10.78 -13.32
CA ALA A 143 -15.76 -11.76 -14.36
C ALA A 143 -15.26 -13.14 -13.91
N ALA A 144 -16.16 -14.12 -13.84
CA ALA A 144 -15.81 -15.50 -13.50
C ALA A 144 -16.28 -16.46 -14.59
N ARG A 145 -15.47 -17.45 -14.91
CA ARG A 145 -15.76 -18.47 -15.94
C ARG A 145 -15.68 -19.87 -15.34
N GLN A 146 -16.41 -20.80 -15.96
CA GLN A 146 -16.51 -22.20 -15.52
C GLN A 146 -16.89 -22.29 -14.04
N VAL A 147 -17.87 -21.47 -13.65
CA VAL A 147 -18.36 -21.43 -12.27
C VAL A 147 -19.18 -22.67 -12.00
N ASN A 148 -18.79 -23.42 -10.98
CA ASN A 148 -19.49 -24.58 -10.48
C ASN A 148 -19.70 -24.43 -8.98
N GLY A 149 -20.82 -24.92 -8.46
CA GLY A 149 -21.08 -24.88 -7.03
C GLY A 149 -22.53 -24.70 -6.68
N GLY A 150 -22.81 -24.34 -5.44
CA GLY A 150 -24.17 -24.21 -4.98
C GLY A 150 -24.34 -23.36 -3.73
N VAL A 151 -25.59 -22.99 -3.50
CA VAL A 151 -26.09 -22.25 -2.34
C VAL A 151 -27.26 -23.03 -1.72
N MET A 152 -27.26 -23.21 -0.41
CA MET A 152 -28.24 -24.00 0.30
C MET A 152 -28.51 -23.46 1.73
N PRO A 153 -29.77 -23.14 2.10
CA PRO A 153 -30.93 -22.93 1.22
C PRO A 153 -30.72 -21.65 0.36
N TRP A 154 -31.33 -21.58 -0.83
CA TRP A 154 -31.28 -20.38 -1.65
C TRP A 154 -32.61 -19.63 -1.56
N ARG A 155 -32.64 -18.57 -0.79
CA ARG A 155 -33.77 -17.68 -0.56
C ARG A 155 -33.36 -16.25 -0.75
N PRO A 156 -33.23 -15.80 -2.01
CA PRO A 156 -32.78 -14.43 -2.31
C PRO A 156 -33.73 -13.41 -1.70
N THR A 157 -33.18 -12.28 -1.28
CA THR A 157 -33.90 -11.15 -0.73
C THR A 157 -33.55 -9.89 -1.50
N THR A 158 -34.35 -8.83 -1.34
CA THR A 158 -34.03 -7.52 -1.92
C THR A 158 -32.67 -6.94 -1.49
N LYS A 159 -32.06 -7.48 -0.43
CA LYS A 159 -30.76 -7.04 0.09
C LYS A 159 -29.62 -8.00 -0.23
N SER A 160 -29.92 -9.26 -0.54
CA SER A 160 -28.90 -10.30 -0.74
C SER A 160 -29.37 -11.34 -1.75
N MET A 161 -28.59 -11.52 -2.82
CA MET A 161 -28.83 -12.59 -3.82
C MET A 161 -28.60 -13.99 -3.26
N LEU A 162 -27.76 -14.12 -2.21
CA LEU A 162 -27.52 -15.41 -1.55
C LEU A 162 -28.59 -15.73 -0.49
N GLY A 163 -29.37 -14.74 -0.07
CA GLY A 163 -30.36 -14.86 1.00
C GLY A 163 -29.86 -14.33 2.34
N SER A 164 -30.67 -14.52 3.40
CA SER A 164 -30.34 -14.09 4.78
C SER A 164 -29.58 -15.14 5.58
N ASP A 165 -29.81 -16.43 5.26
CA ASP A 165 -29.21 -17.58 5.93
C ASP A 165 -28.97 -18.68 4.90
N ALA A 166 -27.70 -18.83 4.49
CA ALA A 166 -27.31 -19.77 3.46
C ALA A 166 -25.87 -20.24 3.64
N GLN A 167 -25.58 -21.47 3.23
CA GLN A 167 -24.23 -21.97 3.01
C GLN A 167 -23.94 -21.98 1.52
N PHE A 168 -22.73 -21.65 1.14
CA PHE A 168 -22.32 -21.67 -0.25
C PHE A 168 -20.93 -22.31 -0.44
N GLN A 169 -20.78 -22.98 -1.55
CA GLN A 169 -19.50 -23.46 -2.05
C GLN A 169 -19.47 -23.23 -3.56
N MET A 170 -18.50 -22.47 -4.01
CA MET A 170 -18.31 -22.09 -5.41
C MET A 170 -16.87 -22.37 -5.83
N SER A 171 -16.70 -22.80 -7.06
CA SER A 171 -15.41 -22.87 -7.73
C SER A 171 -15.50 -22.18 -9.08
N ALA A 172 -14.40 -21.60 -9.54
CA ALA A 172 -14.30 -21.02 -10.87
C ALA A 172 -12.96 -21.44 -11.51
N GLY A 173 -12.99 -21.76 -12.79
CA GLY A 173 -11.74 -22.02 -13.54
C GLY A 173 -10.90 -20.75 -13.63
N ASP A 174 -11.55 -19.63 -14.02
CA ASP A 174 -10.94 -18.32 -14.11
C ASP A 174 -11.81 -17.28 -13.37
N LEU A 175 -11.14 -16.37 -12.67
CA LEU A 175 -11.74 -15.22 -12.01
C LEU A 175 -10.90 -13.99 -12.31
N THR A 176 -11.52 -12.91 -12.78
CA THR A 176 -10.90 -11.58 -12.82
C THR A 176 -11.66 -10.65 -11.89
N LEU A 177 -10.98 -10.09 -10.91
CA LEU A 177 -11.51 -9.13 -9.95
C LEU A 177 -10.67 -7.86 -10.02
N ASN A 178 -11.26 -6.72 -10.38
CA ASN A 178 -10.57 -5.43 -10.50
C ASN A 178 -9.26 -5.53 -11.29
N LYS A 179 -9.29 -6.19 -12.45
CA LYS A 179 -8.14 -6.45 -13.35
C LYS A 179 -7.07 -7.41 -12.82
N VAL A 180 -7.24 -7.98 -11.63
CA VAL A 180 -6.39 -9.04 -11.10
C VAL A 180 -7.02 -10.38 -11.48
N SER A 181 -6.27 -11.20 -12.19
CA SER A 181 -6.74 -12.52 -12.64
C SER A 181 -6.23 -13.62 -11.72
N GLY A 182 -7.15 -14.52 -11.34
CA GLY A 182 -6.86 -15.75 -10.62
C GLY A 182 -7.45 -16.96 -11.36
N ALA A 183 -6.88 -18.12 -11.11
CA ALA A 183 -7.35 -19.39 -11.63
C ALA A 183 -7.67 -20.37 -10.48
N ASN A 184 -8.39 -21.47 -10.80
CA ASN A 184 -8.68 -22.53 -9.83
C ASN A 184 -9.28 -22.01 -8.51
N VAL A 185 -10.18 -21.03 -8.62
CA VAL A 185 -10.74 -20.35 -7.45
C VAL A 185 -11.70 -21.27 -6.73
N LEU A 186 -11.57 -21.36 -5.41
CA LEU A 186 -12.50 -22.02 -4.51
C LEU A 186 -12.94 -21.05 -3.43
N ILE A 187 -14.25 -20.94 -3.20
CA ILE A 187 -14.83 -20.10 -2.15
C ILE A 187 -15.88 -20.91 -1.42
N GLN A 188 -15.72 -21.05 -0.10
CA GLN A 188 -16.68 -21.71 0.78
C GLN A 188 -17.07 -20.77 1.91
N GLY A 189 -18.33 -20.78 2.29
CA GLY A 189 -18.77 -19.90 3.36
C GLY A 189 -20.25 -20.00 3.69
N SER A 190 -20.70 -19.01 4.44
CA SER A 190 -22.09 -18.85 4.83
C SER A 190 -22.49 -17.39 4.90
N VAL A 191 -23.79 -17.15 4.75
CA VAL A 191 -24.44 -15.87 5.03
C VAL A 191 -25.37 -16.09 6.20
N SER A 192 -25.35 -15.20 7.18
CA SER A 192 -26.30 -15.19 8.29
C SER A 192 -26.57 -13.76 8.73
N GLN A 193 -27.84 -13.35 8.69
CA GLN A 193 -28.29 -12.01 9.12
C GLN A 193 -27.48 -10.84 8.53
N GLY A 194 -27.15 -10.93 7.23
CA GLY A 194 -26.37 -9.92 6.52
C GLY A 194 -24.84 -9.97 6.75
N ARG A 195 -24.38 -10.91 7.57
CA ARG A 195 -22.96 -11.20 7.78
C ARG A 195 -22.54 -12.32 6.83
N MET A 196 -21.43 -12.14 6.14
CA MET A 196 -20.83 -13.14 5.25
C MET A 196 -19.55 -13.69 5.88
N LEU A 197 -19.50 -15.00 6.04
CA LEU A 197 -18.33 -15.73 6.48
C LEU A 197 -17.74 -16.49 5.28
N PHE A 198 -16.51 -16.19 4.91
CA PHE A 198 -15.69 -16.94 3.97
C PHE A 198 -14.77 -17.87 4.78
N SER A 199 -15.23 -19.10 4.99
CA SER A 199 -14.48 -20.07 5.82
C SER A 199 -13.22 -20.57 5.13
N ASN A 200 -13.24 -20.63 3.79
CA ASN A 200 -12.11 -21.03 2.97
C ASN A 200 -12.18 -20.30 1.61
N VAL A 201 -11.09 -19.62 1.29
CA VAL A 201 -10.86 -19.00 -0.01
C VAL A 201 -9.52 -19.51 -0.52
N GLY A 202 -9.46 -20.00 -1.74
CA GLY A 202 -8.24 -20.45 -2.40
C GLY A 202 -8.24 -20.04 -3.85
N ALA A 203 -7.09 -19.67 -4.39
CA ALA A 203 -6.91 -19.35 -5.81
C ALA A 203 -5.44 -19.45 -6.21
N ASP A 204 -5.20 -19.74 -7.47
CA ASP A 204 -3.92 -19.46 -8.12
C ASP A 204 -3.94 -18.00 -8.58
N LEU A 205 -3.06 -17.17 -8.04
CA LEU A 205 -3.04 -15.73 -8.25
C LEU A 205 -1.65 -15.28 -8.68
N ALA A 206 -1.55 -14.55 -9.79
CA ALA A 206 -0.29 -13.95 -10.25
C ALA A 206 0.88 -14.94 -10.25
N ARG A 207 0.67 -16.14 -10.76
CA ARG A 207 1.61 -17.30 -10.83
C ARG A 207 1.93 -17.96 -9.49
N GLY A 208 1.40 -17.44 -8.38
CA GLY A 208 1.51 -18.03 -7.06
C GLY A 208 0.18 -18.57 -6.56
N SER A 209 0.05 -18.73 -5.26
CA SER A 209 -1.16 -19.21 -4.62
C SER A 209 -1.63 -18.28 -3.51
N MET A 210 -2.93 -18.20 -3.35
CA MET A 210 -3.62 -17.49 -2.28
C MET A 210 -4.53 -18.45 -1.52
N THR A 211 -4.47 -18.42 -0.19
CA THR A 211 -5.44 -19.10 0.67
C THR A 211 -5.80 -18.20 1.84
N GLY A 212 -7.05 -18.30 2.30
CA GLY A 212 -7.46 -17.46 3.42
C GLY A 212 -8.86 -17.71 3.92
N SER A 213 -9.21 -16.94 4.94
CA SER A 213 -10.56 -16.86 5.50
C SER A 213 -10.85 -15.43 5.93
N ALA A 214 -12.08 -15.00 5.71
CA ALA A 214 -12.50 -13.63 5.97
C ALA A 214 -13.96 -13.58 6.40
N GLU A 215 -14.35 -12.48 7.02
CA GLU A 215 -15.72 -12.18 7.39
C GLU A 215 -16.04 -10.75 6.96
N ARG A 216 -17.26 -10.55 6.47
CA ARG A 216 -17.80 -9.22 6.16
C ARG A 216 -19.06 -9.03 6.96
N ASP A 217 -19.13 -7.97 7.77
CA ASP A 217 -20.33 -7.67 8.54
C ASP A 217 -21.41 -6.97 7.69
N ALA A 218 -22.58 -6.74 8.30
CA ALA A 218 -23.70 -6.09 7.63
C ALA A 218 -23.43 -4.61 7.26
N GLN A 219 -22.45 -3.96 7.89
CA GLN A 219 -22.03 -2.59 7.66
C GLN A 219 -20.97 -2.51 6.55
N GLY A 220 -20.44 -3.64 6.09
CA GLY A 220 -19.43 -3.72 5.05
C GLY A 220 -18.00 -3.74 5.56
N ASN A 221 -17.77 -3.81 6.87
CA ASN A 221 -16.45 -3.97 7.45
C ASN A 221 -15.92 -5.38 7.22
N TRP A 222 -14.62 -5.47 6.96
CA TRP A 222 -13.95 -6.73 6.70
C TRP A 222 -13.07 -7.16 7.88
N LEU A 223 -13.15 -8.43 8.23
CA LEU A 223 -12.24 -9.11 9.13
C LEU A 223 -11.53 -10.22 8.35
N ILE A 224 -10.27 -10.02 8.02
CA ILE A 224 -9.39 -11.02 7.42
C ILE A 224 -8.77 -11.83 8.57
N ARG A 225 -9.31 -13.03 8.81
CA ARG A 225 -8.83 -13.91 9.89
C ARG A 225 -7.44 -14.43 9.59
N GLN A 226 -7.25 -14.90 8.35
CA GLN A 226 -5.98 -15.33 7.82
C GLN A 226 -5.95 -15.15 6.31
N LEU A 227 -4.82 -14.64 5.81
CA LEU A 227 -4.51 -14.58 4.38
C LEU A 227 -3.07 -15.04 4.18
N ARG A 228 -2.87 -16.02 3.32
CA ARG A 228 -1.54 -16.49 2.89
C ARG A 228 -1.38 -16.30 1.40
N LEU A 229 -0.27 -15.72 1.03
CA LEU A 229 0.12 -15.45 -0.35
C LEU A 229 1.52 -16.06 -0.57
N ASN A 230 1.63 -17.05 -1.44
CA ASN A 230 2.90 -17.70 -1.71
C ASN A 230 3.29 -17.54 -3.18
N ASP A 231 4.55 -17.28 -3.45
CA ASP A 231 5.12 -17.17 -4.81
C ASP A 231 4.39 -16.16 -5.71
N ILE A 232 3.82 -15.12 -5.15
CA ILE A 232 3.10 -14.10 -5.93
C ILE A 232 4.07 -13.33 -6.81
N ARG A 233 3.79 -13.31 -8.14
CA ARG A 233 4.55 -12.57 -9.15
C ARG A 233 3.66 -11.56 -9.85
N LEU A 234 3.42 -10.43 -9.19
CA LEU A 234 2.46 -9.42 -9.65
C LEU A 234 3.17 -8.27 -10.36
N GLN A 235 2.75 -7.99 -11.60
CA GLN A 235 3.09 -6.77 -12.32
C GLN A 235 1.85 -5.89 -12.47
N THR A 236 1.99 -4.61 -12.20
CA THR A 236 0.93 -3.62 -12.35
C THR A 236 1.44 -2.37 -13.06
N ALA A 237 0.55 -1.69 -13.78
CA ALA A 237 0.84 -0.37 -14.36
C ALA A 237 0.54 0.78 -13.36
N GLN A 238 0.16 0.44 -12.13
CA GLN A 238 -0.22 1.42 -11.12
C GLN A 238 0.98 1.85 -10.27
N SER A 239 0.99 3.11 -9.83
CA SER A 239 1.89 3.56 -8.77
C SER A 239 1.61 2.79 -7.48
N LEU A 240 2.55 2.77 -6.54
CA LEU A 240 2.35 2.10 -5.24
C LEU A 240 1.13 2.65 -4.49
N ALA A 241 0.92 3.96 -4.52
CA ALA A 241 -0.23 4.61 -3.89
C ALA A 241 -1.56 4.18 -4.54
N ASP A 242 -1.63 4.14 -5.87
CA ASP A 242 -2.83 3.70 -6.59
C ASP A 242 -3.12 2.21 -6.42
N PHE A 243 -2.08 1.40 -6.30
CA PHE A 243 -2.20 -0.03 -6.02
C PHE A 243 -2.85 -0.30 -4.65
N LEU A 244 -2.53 0.51 -3.64
CA LEU A 244 -3.07 0.39 -2.28
C LEU A 244 -4.45 1.06 -2.09
N ARG A 245 -4.85 1.95 -3.00
CA ARG A 245 -6.11 2.72 -2.92
C ARG A 245 -7.38 1.89 -2.72
N PRO A 246 -7.59 0.72 -3.36
CA PRO A 246 -8.81 -0.08 -3.17
C PRO A 246 -9.03 -0.52 -1.72
N ILE A 247 -7.96 -0.76 -0.96
CA ILE A 247 -8.05 -1.12 0.47
C ILE A 247 -8.54 0.07 1.29
N GLN A 248 -8.10 1.28 0.95
CA GLN A 248 -8.49 2.53 1.61
C GLN A 248 -9.96 2.91 1.37
N ALA A 249 -10.57 2.43 0.28
CA ALA A 249 -11.97 2.69 -0.05
C ALA A 249 -12.96 1.83 0.78
N LEU A 250 -12.49 0.82 1.49
CA LEU A 250 -13.33 -0.02 2.35
C LEU A 250 -13.64 0.71 3.67
N PRO A 251 -14.84 0.52 4.25
CA PRO A 251 -15.23 1.16 5.51
C PRO A 251 -14.25 0.87 6.65
N SER A 252 -13.91 -0.41 6.82
CA SER A 252 -12.89 -0.88 7.76
C SER A 252 -12.37 -2.25 7.31
N VAL A 253 -11.07 -2.47 7.48
CA VAL A 253 -10.42 -3.77 7.26
C VAL A 253 -9.58 -4.12 8.47
N THR A 254 -9.96 -5.17 9.19
CA THR A 254 -9.16 -5.75 10.27
C THR A 254 -8.44 -6.98 9.75
N ILE A 255 -7.13 -7.03 9.91
CA ILE A 255 -6.27 -8.14 9.51
C ILE A 255 -5.73 -8.78 10.78
N ASN A 256 -6.23 -9.98 11.12
CA ASN A 256 -5.66 -10.74 12.24
C ASN A 256 -4.31 -11.34 11.84
N ARG A 257 -4.21 -11.86 10.61
CA ARG A 257 -2.96 -12.42 10.10
C ARG A 257 -2.89 -12.37 8.58
N LEU A 258 -1.79 -11.80 8.07
CA LEU A 258 -1.36 -11.87 6.68
C LEU A 258 0.05 -12.43 6.64
N ASP A 259 0.26 -13.52 5.92
CA ASP A 259 1.56 -14.10 5.62
C ASP A 259 1.79 -14.02 4.09
N MET A 260 2.89 -13.46 3.69
CA MET A 260 3.34 -13.43 2.30
C MET A 260 4.75 -14.03 2.25
N THR A 261 4.97 -14.97 1.33
CA THR A 261 6.24 -15.67 1.20
C THR A 261 6.71 -15.62 -0.24
N ASP A 262 7.98 -15.27 -0.46
CA ASP A 262 8.65 -15.20 -1.75
C ASP A 262 7.83 -14.44 -2.80
N ALA A 263 7.34 -13.26 -2.42
CA ALA A 263 6.56 -12.43 -3.34
C ALA A 263 7.44 -11.48 -4.15
N ARG A 264 7.06 -11.27 -5.41
CA ARG A 264 7.61 -10.24 -6.28
C ARG A 264 6.50 -9.33 -6.77
N LEU A 265 6.55 -8.08 -6.36
CA LEU A 265 5.59 -7.05 -6.71
C LEU A 265 6.31 -5.97 -7.50
N GLN A 266 5.78 -5.57 -8.65
CA GLN A 266 6.40 -4.59 -9.51
C GLN A 266 5.37 -3.63 -10.11
N GLY A 267 5.63 -2.35 -9.97
CA GLY A 267 4.94 -1.25 -10.64
C GLY A 267 5.86 -0.51 -11.63
N PRO A 268 5.44 0.65 -12.16
CA PRO A 268 6.22 1.40 -13.15
C PRO A 268 7.51 1.99 -12.59
N ASP A 269 7.53 2.38 -11.32
CA ASP A 269 8.63 3.06 -10.63
C ASP A 269 8.97 2.45 -9.26
N TRP A 270 8.35 1.33 -8.93
CA TRP A 270 8.59 0.62 -7.68
C TRP A 270 8.66 -0.89 -7.87
N ALA A 271 9.45 -1.56 -7.05
CA ALA A 271 9.54 -3.01 -7.02
C ALA A 271 9.93 -3.53 -5.64
N VAL A 272 9.41 -4.70 -5.30
CA VAL A 272 9.87 -5.49 -4.14
C VAL A 272 10.08 -6.92 -4.61
N THR A 273 11.25 -7.47 -4.32
CA THR A 273 11.63 -8.83 -4.74
C THR A 273 11.93 -9.72 -3.54
N ASP A 274 11.52 -10.99 -3.66
CA ASP A 274 11.70 -12.03 -2.65
C ASP A 274 11.19 -11.54 -1.28
N LEU A 275 9.95 -10.99 -1.30
CA LEU A 275 9.32 -10.41 -0.12
C LEU A 275 8.72 -11.51 0.74
N ASP A 276 9.21 -11.60 1.97
CA ASP A 276 8.55 -12.28 3.07
C ASP A 276 7.98 -11.24 4.03
N LEU A 277 6.68 -11.31 4.28
CA LEU A 277 5.97 -10.38 5.14
C LEU A 277 5.01 -11.12 6.04
N THR A 278 5.05 -10.83 7.32
CA THR A 278 4.02 -11.24 8.28
C THR A 278 3.45 -9.99 8.95
N LEU A 279 2.14 -9.83 8.86
CA LEU A 279 1.38 -8.77 9.53
C LEU A 279 0.34 -9.39 10.46
N LYS A 280 0.24 -8.89 11.68
CA LYS A 280 -0.73 -9.36 12.68
C LYS A 280 -1.48 -8.19 13.31
N ASN A 281 -2.76 -8.41 13.57
CA ASN A 281 -3.64 -7.56 14.39
C ASN A 281 -3.62 -6.08 14.00
N LEU A 282 -3.84 -5.78 12.72
CA LEU A 282 -3.96 -4.42 12.21
C LEU A 282 -5.39 -4.14 11.74
N THR A 283 -5.96 -3.01 12.16
CA THR A 283 -7.20 -2.47 11.62
C THR A 283 -6.89 -1.19 10.85
N TRP A 284 -7.34 -1.14 9.59
CA TRP A 284 -7.32 0.05 8.75
C TRP A 284 -8.74 0.60 8.64
N GLN A 285 -8.94 1.89 8.90
CA GLN A 285 -10.24 2.54 8.83
C GLN A 285 -10.08 3.96 8.26
N GLY A 286 -10.59 4.17 7.05
CA GLY A 286 -10.35 5.41 6.32
C GLY A 286 -8.86 5.64 6.07
N ASP A 287 -8.33 6.75 6.54
CA ASP A 287 -6.90 7.11 6.41
C ASP A 287 -6.06 6.78 7.67
N ASP A 288 -6.65 6.11 8.65
CA ASP A 288 -5.99 5.80 9.91
C ASP A 288 -5.88 4.29 10.16
N TRP A 289 -4.86 3.91 10.92
CA TRP A 289 -4.64 2.55 11.37
C TRP A 289 -4.78 2.44 12.88
N ARG A 290 -5.18 1.27 13.37
CA ARG A 290 -5.29 0.95 14.80
C ARG A 290 -4.77 -0.45 15.06
N SER A 291 -4.17 -0.63 16.21
CA SER A 291 -3.76 -1.94 16.71
C SER A 291 -3.62 -1.89 18.22
N ASP A 292 -4.08 -2.92 18.91
CA ASP A 292 -3.89 -3.06 20.36
C ASP A 292 -2.62 -3.86 20.67
N ASP A 293 -2.33 -4.87 19.85
CA ASP A 293 -1.19 -5.78 19.97
C ASP A 293 -0.87 -6.35 18.58
N GLY A 294 -0.33 -5.52 17.74
CA GLY A 294 0.00 -5.87 16.37
C GLY A 294 1.49 -5.99 16.13
N SER A 295 1.85 -6.62 15.03
CA SER A 295 3.24 -6.70 14.60
C SER A 295 3.35 -6.78 13.08
N LEU A 296 4.45 -6.23 12.55
CA LEU A 296 4.85 -6.39 11.17
C LEU A 296 6.31 -6.85 11.13
N SER A 297 6.56 -7.94 10.44
CA SER A 297 7.90 -8.42 10.12
C SER A 297 8.03 -8.50 8.59
N LEU A 298 9.06 -7.89 8.06
CA LEU A 298 9.33 -7.84 6.63
C LEU A 298 10.80 -8.11 6.38
N ASN A 299 11.10 -8.95 5.42
CA ASN A 299 12.39 -9.02 4.75
C ASN A 299 12.19 -9.14 3.23
N ALA A 300 13.15 -8.66 2.47
CA ALA A 300 13.15 -8.76 1.01
C ALA A 300 14.59 -8.76 0.50
N SER A 301 14.80 -9.21 -0.73
CA SER A 301 16.11 -9.07 -1.38
C SER A 301 16.36 -7.64 -1.88
N ASN A 302 15.30 -6.99 -2.37
CA ASN A 302 15.41 -5.64 -2.88
C ASN A 302 14.07 -4.88 -2.75
N PHE A 303 14.17 -3.59 -2.42
CA PHE A 303 13.07 -2.63 -2.46
C PHE A 303 13.50 -1.40 -3.25
N ILE A 304 12.77 -1.07 -4.30
CA ILE A 304 12.98 0.10 -5.15
C ILE A 304 11.75 0.99 -5.11
N ASN A 305 11.94 2.30 -4.97
CA ASN A 305 10.90 3.30 -5.16
C ASN A 305 11.53 4.56 -5.80
N GLY A 306 11.32 4.73 -7.09
CA GLY A 306 12.01 5.74 -7.88
C GLY A 306 13.52 5.56 -7.88
N ARG A 307 14.23 6.51 -7.29
CA ARG A 307 15.71 6.47 -7.16
C ARG A 307 16.20 5.89 -5.82
N PHE A 308 15.26 5.56 -4.94
CA PHE A 308 15.57 4.99 -3.64
C PHE A 308 15.60 3.47 -3.75
N GLU A 309 16.73 2.87 -3.39
CA GLU A 309 16.95 1.44 -3.45
C GLU A 309 17.51 0.95 -2.12
N LEU A 310 16.87 -0.06 -1.55
CA LEU A 310 17.33 -0.81 -0.38
C LEU A 310 17.59 -2.26 -0.78
N ASN A 311 18.75 -2.78 -0.42
CA ASN A 311 19.09 -4.18 -0.61
C ASN A 311 19.07 -4.91 0.73
N ASP A 312 18.53 -6.12 0.75
CA ASP A 312 18.33 -6.95 1.94
C ASP A 312 17.66 -6.19 3.10
N PRO A 313 16.56 -5.44 2.86
CA PRO A 313 15.88 -4.75 3.95
C PRO A 313 15.24 -5.74 4.91
N ILE A 314 15.46 -5.52 6.20
CA ILE A 314 14.80 -6.19 7.32
C ILE A 314 14.10 -5.13 8.14
N LEU A 315 12.80 -5.31 8.38
CA LEU A 315 12.00 -4.38 9.17
C LEU A 315 11.11 -5.17 10.14
N ASN A 316 11.23 -4.90 11.44
CA ASN A 316 10.36 -5.45 12.47
C ASN A 316 9.73 -4.30 13.27
N LEU A 317 8.41 -4.32 13.34
CA LEU A 317 7.60 -3.31 14.04
C LEU A 317 6.65 -4.02 15.01
N ASP A 318 6.47 -3.43 16.19
CA ASP A 318 5.35 -3.71 17.07
C ASP A 318 4.39 -2.53 17.06
N LEU A 319 3.09 -2.82 16.96
CA LEU A 319 2.03 -1.82 16.80
C LEU A 319 1.18 -1.80 18.08
N SER A 320 0.90 -0.60 18.57
CA SER A 320 0.08 -0.38 19.77
C SER A 320 -0.82 0.85 19.59
N PRO A 321 -1.80 1.08 20.47
CA PRO A 321 -2.61 2.29 20.43
C PRO A 321 -1.77 3.58 20.56
N GLN A 322 -0.64 3.51 21.25
CA GLN A 322 0.25 4.66 21.49
C GLN A 322 1.16 4.98 20.29
N GLY A 323 1.40 4.01 19.40
CA GLY A 323 2.26 4.21 18.24
C GLY A 323 2.94 2.94 17.74
N ILE A 324 4.14 3.09 17.20
CA ILE A 324 4.92 2.04 16.58
C ILE A 324 6.25 1.91 17.32
N ALA A 325 6.61 0.71 17.74
CA ALA A 325 7.97 0.39 18.15
C ALA A 325 8.72 -0.23 16.95
N LEU A 326 9.80 0.42 16.53
CA LEU A 326 10.74 -0.07 15.55
C LEU A 326 11.76 -0.93 16.31
N THR A 327 11.55 -2.22 16.35
CA THR A 327 12.43 -3.15 17.07
C THR A 327 13.69 -3.46 16.28
N GLN A 328 13.61 -3.41 14.95
CA GLN A 328 14.74 -3.60 14.06
C GLN A 328 14.47 -2.97 12.69
N PHE A 329 15.43 -2.21 12.22
CA PHE A 329 15.63 -1.87 10.82
C PHE A 329 17.07 -2.12 10.43
N SER A 330 17.30 -2.80 9.33
CA SER A 330 18.62 -3.03 8.75
C SER A 330 18.48 -3.14 7.24
N SER A 331 19.36 -2.46 6.50
CA SER A 331 19.41 -2.59 5.04
C SER A 331 20.79 -2.20 4.51
N ARG A 332 21.15 -2.74 3.36
CA ARG A 332 22.22 -2.18 2.54
C ARG A 332 21.65 -1.04 1.70
N TRP A 333 22.33 0.10 1.74
CA TRP A 333 21.99 1.29 1.00
C TRP A 333 23.27 2.02 0.60
N ALA A 334 23.32 2.56 -0.62
CA ALA A 334 24.47 3.32 -1.12
C ALA A 334 25.81 2.61 -0.82
N ASN A 335 25.91 1.33 -1.17
CA ASN A 335 27.05 0.42 -0.97
C ASN A 335 27.43 0.09 0.49
N GLY A 336 26.80 0.75 1.47
CA GLY A 336 27.03 0.51 2.88
C GLY A 336 25.85 -0.14 3.59
N VAL A 337 25.79 0.00 4.90
CA VAL A 337 24.75 -0.55 5.77
C VAL A 337 24.16 0.53 6.65
N ILE A 338 22.83 0.54 6.76
CA ILE A 338 22.09 1.36 7.72
C ILE A 338 21.40 0.43 8.71
N ARG A 339 21.40 0.80 9.99
CA ARG A 339 20.65 0.13 11.06
C ARG A 339 19.99 1.16 11.95
N ALA A 340 18.77 0.85 12.39
CA ALA A 340 18.04 1.69 13.33
C ALA A 340 17.11 0.87 14.21
N ASP A 341 16.85 1.37 15.40
CA ASP A 341 15.78 0.93 16.30
C ASP A 341 15.21 2.15 17.03
N GLY A 342 13.98 2.07 17.49
CA GLY A 342 13.35 3.20 18.14
C GLY A 342 11.84 3.09 18.25
N SER A 343 11.14 4.22 18.26
CA SER A 343 9.68 4.26 18.33
C SER A 343 9.11 5.54 17.73
N TRP A 344 7.92 5.43 17.19
CA TRP A 344 7.10 6.58 16.78
C TRP A 344 5.88 6.71 17.69
N SER A 345 5.69 7.88 18.29
CA SER A 345 4.55 8.22 19.14
C SER A 345 3.43 8.84 18.31
N ARG A 346 2.23 8.29 18.43
CA ARG A 346 1.03 8.80 17.73
C ARG A 346 0.59 10.16 18.25
N SER A 347 0.63 10.38 19.56
CA SER A 347 0.17 11.63 20.20
C SER A 347 1.02 12.82 19.80
N ASP A 348 2.34 12.64 19.81
CA ASP A 348 3.31 13.70 19.60
C ASP A 348 3.84 13.74 18.19
N LYS A 349 3.48 12.72 17.35
CA LYS A 349 4.05 12.52 16.01
C LYS A 349 5.58 12.56 16.01
N ARG A 350 6.17 12.06 17.09
CA ARG A 350 7.61 12.06 17.34
C ARG A 350 8.19 10.69 16.99
N LEU A 351 9.22 10.70 16.13
CA LEU A 351 10.07 9.54 15.89
C LEU A 351 11.32 9.66 16.77
N THR A 352 11.51 8.71 17.68
CA THR A 352 12.70 8.61 18.53
C THR A 352 13.48 7.36 18.11
N LEU A 353 14.65 7.54 17.52
CA LEU A 353 15.59 6.46 17.23
C LEU A 353 16.54 6.30 18.42
N ASN A 354 16.50 5.14 19.08
CA ASN A 354 17.41 4.84 20.18
C ASN A 354 18.85 4.70 19.65
N ASN A 355 18.97 4.01 18.49
CA ASN A 355 20.22 3.86 17.78
C ASN A 355 19.98 4.12 16.28
N LEU A 356 20.90 4.83 15.66
CA LEU A 356 21.01 4.99 14.22
C LEU A 356 22.48 4.82 13.85
N ALA A 357 22.78 3.82 13.03
CA ALA A 357 24.13 3.53 12.56
C ALA A 357 24.21 3.54 11.04
N ALA A 358 25.26 4.16 10.52
CA ALA A 358 25.58 4.20 9.10
C ALA A 358 27.04 3.81 8.90
N ALA A 359 27.32 2.79 8.10
CA ALA A 359 28.66 2.26 7.90
C ALA A 359 28.95 1.96 6.43
N GLY A 360 30.07 2.46 5.92
CA GLY A 360 30.55 2.19 4.56
C GLY A 360 29.68 2.76 3.46
N LEU A 361 28.85 3.79 3.73
CA LEU A 361 28.02 4.43 2.72
C LEU A 361 28.91 5.18 1.71
N GLU A 362 28.55 5.09 0.44
CA GLU A 362 29.08 5.91 -0.66
C GLU A 362 27.92 6.71 -1.24
N TYR A 363 27.69 7.90 -0.67
CA TYR A 363 26.48 8.64 -0.99
C TYR A 363 26.79 9.98 -1.66
N THR A 364 26.28 10.13 -2.88
CA THR A 364 26.25 11.41 -3.57
C THR A 364 24.95 12.12 -3.26
N LEU A 365 25.06 13.32 -2.68
CA LEU A 365 23.91 14.15 -2.35
C LEU A 365 23.12 14.51 -3.62
N PRO A 366 21.79 14.46 -3.60
CA PRO A 366 20.99 14.92 -4.72
C PRO A 366 21.19 16.42 -4.93
N GLN A 367 21.13 16.90 -6.18
CA GLN A 367 21.38 18.32 -6.50
C GLN A 367 20.50 19.29 -5.70
N ASN A 368 19.28 18.88 -5.35
CA ASN A 368 18.33 19.66 -4.57
C ASN A 368 18.31 19.29 -3.07
N TRP A 369 19.40 18.76 -2.51
CA TRP A 369 19.41 18.34 -1.12
C TRP A 369 19.16 19.50 -0.14
N ARG A 370 19.56 20.72 -0.49
CA ARG A 370 19.32 21.93 0.33
C ARG A 370 17.83 22.26 0.39
N ASP A 371 17.14 22.21 -0.76
CA ASP A 371 15.68 22.45 -0.83
C ASP A 371 14.92 21.38 -0.02
N ARG A 372 15.38 20.12 -0.10
CA ARG A 372 14.80 19.04 0.71
C ARG A 372 15.01 19.24 2.19
N TRP A 373 16.18 19.73 2.58
CA TRP A 373 16.48 20.06 3.98
C TRP A 373 15.63 21.23 4.50
N GLN A 374 15.24 22.14 3.65
CA GLN A 374 14.39 23.28 3.98
C GLN A 374 12.89 22.96 3.87
N ALA A 375 12.52 21.88 3.19
CA ALA A 375 11.14 21.48 3.03
C ALA A 375 10.53 21.04 4.37
N ALA A 376 9.25 21.33 4.55
CA ALA A 376 8.51 20.87 5.71
C ALA A 376 8.39 19.35 5.70
N LEU A 377 8.48 18.73 6.86
CA LEU A 377 8.24 17.30 7.05
C LEU A 377 6.76 16.95 6.85
N PRO A 378 6.45 15.69 6.50
CA PRO A 378 5.08 15.24 6.35
C PRO A 378 4.30 15.36 7.68
N THR A 379 2.99 15.52 7.58
CA THR A 379 2.10 15.80 8.74
C THR A 379 2.10 14.71 9.82
N TRP A 380 2.54 13.50 9.48
CA TRP A 380 2.67 12.40 10.44
C TRP A 380 3.96 12.44 11.26
N LEU A 381 4.93 13.33 10.93
CA LEU A 381 6.21 13.47 11.60
C LEU A 381 6.43 14.94 12.02
N ASP A 382 6.21 15.23 13.31
CA ASP A 382 6.48 16.55 13.88
C ASP A 382 7.95 16.70 14.28
N SER A 383 8.52 15.68 14.90
CA SER A 383 9.87 15.74 15.45
C SER A 383 10.62 14.41 15.29
N LEU A 384 11.93 14.51 15.10
CA LEU A 384 12.86 13.38 14.99
C LEU A 384 14.00 13.56 16.00
N GLU A 385 14.07 12.62 16.93
CA GLU A 385 15.17 12.53 17.91
C GLU A 385 16.02 11.28 17.63
N VAL A 386 17.33 11.42 17.65
CA VAL A 386 18.27 10.31 17.58
C VAL A 386 19.10 10.32 18.87
N ARG A 387 18.86 9.34 19.76
CA ARG A 387 19.54 9.26 21.05
C ARG A 387 21.00 8.90 20.90
N ARG A 388 21.31 7.97 19.99
CA ARG A 388 22.66 7.57 19.65
C ARG A 388 22.83 7.45 18.15
N PHE A 389 23.70 8.25 17.59
CA PHE A 389 24.13 8.20 16.20
C PHE A 389 25.56 7.68 16.10
N THR A 390 25.84 6.79 15.14
CA THR A 390 27.19 6.34 14.81
C THR A 390 27.39 6.35 13.30
N SER A 391 28.52 6.91 12.87
CA SER A 391 28.98 6.96 11.49
C SER A 391 30.34 6.28 11.39
N ASN A 392 30.54 5.38 10.42
CA ASN A 392 31.79 4.66 10.27
C ASN A 392 32.17 4.51 8.79
N ARG A 393 33.31 5.08 8.41
CA ARG A 393 33.91 4.99 7.09
C ARG A 393 32.99 5.34 5.93
N ASN A 394 32.19 6.38 6.06
CA ASN A 394 31.29 6.80 5.01
C ASN A 394 31.99 7.75 4.02
N LEU A 395 31.58 7.70 2.76
CA LEU A 395 31.96 8.65 1.71
C LEU A 395 30.71 9.49 1.37
N ILE A 396 30.82 10.80 1.55
CA ILE A 396 29.78 11.78 1.21
C ILE A 396 30.28 12.73 0.16
N ILE A 397 29.52 12.90 -0.92
CA ILE A 397 29.90 13.72 -2.08
C ILE A 397 28.76 14.70 -2.39
N ASP A 398 29.12 15.99 -2.57
CA ASP A 398 28.28 17.01 -3.21
C ASP A 398 28.95 17.47 -4.51
N ILE A 399 28.28 17.27 -5.62
CA ILE A 399 28.75 17.66 -6.97
C ILE A 399 28.27 19.06 -7.39
N ASN A 400 27.73 19.87 -6.47
CA ASN A 400 27.26 21.21 -6.79
C ASN A 400 28.47 22.06 -7.30
N PRO A 401 28.42 22.56 -8.55
CA PRO A 401 29.55 23.29 -9.14
C PRO A 401 29.90 24.60 -8.41
N ALA A 402 28.97 25.20 -7.69
CA ALA A 402 29.18 26.41 -6.93
C ALA A 402 30.10 26.20 -5.69
N PHE A 403 29.96 25.04 -5.04
CA PHE A 403 30.76 24.66 -3.88
C PHE A 403 30.74 23.14 -3.72
N PRO A 404 31.48 22.41 -4.58
CA PRO A 404 31.57 20.97 -4.48
C PRO A 404 32.32 20.56 -3.22
N PHE A 405 31.91 19.44 -2.60
CA PHE A 405 32.67 18.87 -1.50
C PHE A 405 32.61 17.33 -1.50
N GLN A 406 33.63 16.76 -0.89
CA GLN A 406 33.76 15.33 -0.65
C GLN A 406 34.39 15.10 0.72
N MET A 407 33.92 14.10 1.45
CA MET A 407 34.49 13.62 2.71
C MET A 407 34.65 12.11 2.64
N THR A 408 35.88 11.62 2.85
CA THR A 408 36.24 10.20 2.79
C THR A 408 36.46 9.64 4.18
N SER A 409 36.07 8.38 4.40
CA SER A 409 36.14 7.72 5.69
C SER A 409 35.54 8.57 6.82
N LEU A 410 34.39 9.15 6.56
CA LEU A 410 33.67 9.95 7.56
C LEU A 410 33.22 9.07 8.72
N GLU A 411 33.76 9.37 9.88
CA GLU A 411 33.43 8.73 11.16
C GLU A 411 32.83 9.75 12.12
N GLY A 412 32.08 9.25 13.09
CA GLY A 412 31.56 10.14 14.12
C GLY A 412 30.48 9.50 14.99
N ASN A 413 30.10 10.28 15.97
CA ASN A 413 29.04 9.92 16.90
C ASN A 413 28.18 11.14 17.22
N GLY A 414 26.97 10.86 17.69
CA GLY A 414 26.04 11.87 18.15
C GLY A 414 25.21 11.35 19.31
N GLU A 415 24.85 12.25 20.21
CA GLU A 415 24.06 11.95 21.39
C GLU A 415 22.91 12.94 21.53
N ASN A 416 21.68 12.40 21.74
CA ASN A 416 20.46 13.17 21.98
C ASN A 416 20.21 14.25 20.92
N LEU A 417 20.43 13.89 19.66
CA LEU A 417 20.25 14.78 18.51
C LEU A 417 18.77 14.98 18.21
N LEU A 418 18.25 16.19 18.37
CA LEU A 418 16.93 16.55 17.85
C LEU A 418 17.10 17.12 16.44
N LEU A 419 16.86 16.28 15.43
CA LEU A 419 17.11 16.57 14.01
C LEU A 419 15.89 17.16 13.29
N ALA A 420 14.72 17.10 13.91
CA ALA A 420 13.54 17.78 13.42
C ALA A 420 12.66 18.24 14.57
N ARG A 421 12.02 19.41 14.44
CA ARG A 421 11.08 20.01 15.38
C ARG A 421 10.05 20.85 14.64
N GLN A 422 8.76 20.70 15.01
CA GLN A 422 7.66 21.45 14.39
C GLN A 422 7.67 21.35 12.85
N HIS A 423 7.81 20.12 12.34
CA HIS A 423 7.92 19.78 10.92
C HIS A 423 9.13 20.38 10.19
N GLN A 424 10.14 20.89 10.89
CA GLN A 424 11.33 21.49 10.28
C GLN A 424 12.60 20.74 10.63
N TRP A 425 13.43 20.47 9.61
CA TRP A 425 14.76 19.94 9.78
C TRP A 425 15.69 20.93 10.47
N GLY A 426 16.67 20.43 11.22
CA GLY A 426 17.69 21.21 11.87
C GLY A 426 18.54 20.35 12.82
N ILE A 427 19.42 20.98 13.57
CA ILE A 427 20.09 20.40 14.73
C ILE A 427 19.64 21.23 15.93
N TRP A 428 18.48 20.88 16.50
CA TRP A 428 17.81 21.70 17.53
C TRP A 428 18.35 21.47 18.94
N SER A 429 18.92 20.28 19.21
CA SER A 429 19.65 19.97 20.44
C SER A 429 20.55 18.78 20.25
N GLY A 430 21.46 18.56 21.19
CA GLY A 430 22.34 17.40 21.26
C GLY A 430 23.81 17.72 21.06
N LYS A 431 24.61 16.65 20.95
CA LYS A 431 26.07 16.74 20.73
C LYS A 431 26.44 15.85 19.54
N MET A 432 27.41 16.30 18.76
CA MET A 432 27.93 15.52 17.64
C MET A 432 29.42 15.79 17.45
N SER A 433 30.18 14.74 17.19
CA SER A 433 31.57 14.80 16.76
C SER A 433 31.73 14.04 15.46
N LEU A 434 32.39 14.65 14.49
CA LEU A 434 32.68 14.09 13.17
C LEU A 434 34.15 14.25 12.85
N ASN A 435 34.74 13.24 12.23
CA ASN A 435 36.10 13.29 11.67
C ASN A 435 36.13 12.52 10.35
N ALA A 436 37.03 12.89 9.47
CA ALA A 436 37.27 12.18 8.23
C ALA A 436 38.77 11.97 7.99
N ALA A 437 39.13 11.00 7.17
CA ALA A 437 40.54 10.83 6.78
C ALA A 437 40.95 11.98 5.90
N GLU A 438 40.15 12.30 4.89
CA GLU A 438 40.39 13.38 3.95
C GLU A 438 39.05 14.06 3.61
N ALA A 439 39.11 15.34 3.27
CA ALA A 439 38.00 16.07 2.69
C ALA A 439 38.49 17.04 1.63
N THR A 440 37.69 17.29 0.63
CA THR A 440 37.88 18.38 -0.33
C THR A 440 36.70 19.31 -0.24
N PHE A 441 36.92 20.60 0.08
CA PHE A 441 35.90 21.63 0.11
C PHE A 441 36.24 22.70 -0.93
N ASN A 442 35.44 22.78 -2.00
CA ASN A 442 35.61 23.71 -3.10
C ASN A 442 37.08 23.78 -3.58
N ARG A 443 37.66 22.62 -3.96
CA ARG A 443 39.02 22.46 -4.49
C ARG A 443 40.15 22.65 -3.46
N VAL A 444 39.83 22.73 -2.18
CA VAL A 444 40.82 22.74 -1.10
C VAL A 444 40.85 21.38 -0.44
N ASP A 445 41.99 20.72 -0.51
CA ASP A 445 42.19 19.42 0.12
C ASP A 445 42.57 19.59 1.58
N LEU A 446 41.87 18.88 2.44
CA LEU A 446 42.06 18.85 3.87
C LEU A 446 42.36 17.42 4.33
N ARG A 447 43.32 17.27 5.21
CA ARG A 447 43.63 15.99 5.86
C ARG A 447 43.15 16.03 7.30
N HIS A 448 42.63 14.92 7.77
CA HIS A 448 42.10 14.72 9.13
C HIS A 448 41.17 15.85 9.62
N PRO A 449 40.18 16.28 8.79
CA PRO A 449 39.24 17.26 9.28
C PRO A 449 38.46 16.69 10.45
N SER A 450 38.27 17.48 11.49
CA SER A 450 37.45 17.14 12.65
C SER A 450 36.53 18.30 13.03
N LEU A 451 35.35 17.96 13.55
CA LEU A 451 34.33 18.90 13.96
C LEU A 451 33.63 18.36 15.22
N SER A 452 33.50 19.19 16.24
CA SER A 452 32.64 18.91 17.39
C SER A 452 31.64 20.03 17.58
N LEU A 453 30.39 19.68 17.78
CA LEU A 453 29.32 20.65 18.01
C LEU A 453 28.42 20.25 19.18
N ILE A 454 27.83 21.27 19.79
CA ILE A 454 26.76 21.16 20.80
C ILE A 454 25.64 22.08 20.34
N ALA A 455 24.42 21.59 20.36
CA ALA A 455 23.23 22.38 20.06
C ALA A 455 22.29 22.45 21.28
N ASP A 456 21.65 23.58 21.45
CA ASP A 456 20.58 23.81 22.41
C ASP A 456 19.47 24.67 21.76
N ASP A 457 18.43 25.01 22.48
CA ASP A 457 17.30 25.82 21.98
C ASP A 457 17.68 27.21 21.48
N ARG A 458 18.88 27.70 21.80
CA ARG A 458 19.35 29.05 21.47
C ARG A 458 20.27 29.05 20.26
N GLN A 459 21.19 28.06 20.19
CA GLN A 459 22.22 28.05 19.18
C GLN A 459 22.80 26.66 18.93
N ILE A 460 23.41 26.49 17.77
CA ILE A 460 24.35 25.43 17.43
C ILE A 460 25.75 26.03 17.64
N GLN A 461 26.56 25.45 18.47
CA GLN A 461 27.93 25.87 18.71
C GLN A 461 28.90 24.79 18.21
N VAL A 462 29.68 25.11 17.21
CA VAL A 462 30.86 24.33 16.80
C VAL A 462 31.99 24.71 17.75
N THR A 463 32.25 23.84 18.71
CA THR A 463 33.20 24.09 19.79
C THR A 463 34.65 23.89 19.33
N GLU A 464 34.85 22.99 18.37
CA GLU A 464 36.14 22.65 17.82
C GLU A 464 35.99 22.30 16.34
N MET A 465 36.87 22.85 15.54
CA MET A 465 36.99 22.54 14.12
C MET A 465 38.49 22.62 13.78
N SER A 466 39.04 21.54 13.20
CA SER A 466 40.43 21.50 12.81
C SER A 466 40.65 20.67 11.54
N ALA A 467 41.68 21.00 10.78
CA ALA A 467 42.13 20.25 9.61
C ALA A 467 43.56 20.64 9.22
N PHE A 468 44.25 19.79 8.48
CA PHE A 468 45.50 20.15 7.82
C PHE A 468 45.24 20.52 6.35
N SER A 469 45.77 21.66 5.89
CA SER A 469 45.80 22.06 4.49
C SER A 469 47.24 22.30 4.04
N GLY A 470 47.71 21.54 3.06
CA GLY A 470 49.15 21.50 2.76
C GLY A 470 49.95 21.03 3.98
N ASN A 471 50.91 21.81 4.41
CA ASN A 471 51.67 21.57 5.64
C ASN A 471 51.18 22.42 6.83
N GLY A 472 50.10 23.17 6.63
CA GLY A 472 49.58 24.09 7.64
C GLY A 472 48.40 23.49 8.41
N LEU A 473 48.10 24.08 9.56
CA LEU A 473 47.02 23.74 10.45
C LEU A 473 45.91 24.81 10.37
N LEU A 474 44.68 24.37 10.16
CA LEU A 474 43.48 25.16 10.29
C LEU A 474 42.80 24.81 11.61
N GLU A 475 42.38 25.82 12.37
CA GLU A 475 41.60 25.68 13.60
C GLU A 475 40.47 26.71 13.62
N GLY A 476 39.34 26.36 14.18
CA GLY A 476 38.25 27.31 14.24
C GLY A 476 37.12 26.93 15.20
N SER A 477 36.20 27.85 15.30
CA SER A 477 34.92 27.67 15.98
C SER A 477 33.85 28.46 15.25
N ALA A 478 32.59 28.01 15.42
CA ALA A 478 31.44 28.68 14.82
C ALA A 478 30.24 28.62 15.74
N SER A 479 29.30 29.52 15.52
CA SER A 479 27.99 29.44 16.16
C SER A 479 26.90 29.84 15.17
N VAL A 480 25.73 29.21 15.29
CA VAL A 480 24.55 29.55 14.51
C VAL A 480 23.34 29.64 15.45
N GLY A 481 22.70 30.78 15.51
CA GLY A 481 21.49 31.00 16.30
C GLY A 481 20.30 30.19 15.78
N GLN A 482 19.44 29.75 16.68
CA GLN A 482 18.19 29.01 16.37
C GLN A 482 17.00 29.94 16.10
N GLN A 483 17.17 31.27 16.26
CA GLN A 483 16.13 32.25 15.96
C GLN A 483 15.89 32.39 14.45
N PRO A 484 14.78 32.98 13.99
CA PRO A 484 14.43 33.07 12.57
C PRO A 484 15.53 33.69 11.68
N ASP A 485 16.27 34.66 12.21
CA ASP A 485 17.38 35.30 11.48
C ASP A 485 18.64 34.45 11.37
N ARG A 486 18.75 33.40 12.17
CA ARG A 486 19.89 32.48 12.26
C ARG A 486 21.24 33.23 12.19
N PRO A 487 21.55 34.12 13.14
CA PRO A 487 22.82 34.81 13.17
C PRO A 487 23.96 33.78 13.30
N ALA A 488 24.92 33.87 12.42
CA ALA A 488 26.07 32.97 12.39
C ALA A 488 27.35 33.75 12.65
N ALA A 489 28.25 33.15 13.40
CA ALA A 489 29.62 33.65 13.61
C ALA A 489 30.61 32.52 13.33
N LEU A 490 31.74 32.86 12.67
CA LEU A 490 32.83 31.96 12.37
C LEU A 490 34.15 32.64 12.76
N THR A 491 34.98 31.94 13.49
CA THR A 491 36.37 32.30 13.71
C THR A 491 37.22 31.18 13.14
N LEU A 492 38.14 31.52 12.24
CA LEU A 492 39.07 30.57 11.63
C LEU A 492 40.51 31.11 11.74
N LYS A 493 41.42 30.24 12.16
CA LYS A 493 42.85 30.54 12.27
C LYS A 493 43.63 29.58 11.38
N GLY A 494 44.59 30.08 10.66
CA GLY A 494 45.52 29.29 9.85
C GLY A 494 46.94 29.50 10.33
N GLN A 495 47.69 28.41 10.43
CA GLN A 495 49.16 28.44 10.70
C GLN A 495 49.84 27.71 9.54
N ALA A 496 50.70 28.43 8.81
CA ALA A 496 51.37 27.94 7.61
C ALA A 496 50.45 27.38 6.52
N VAL A 497 49.22 27.90 6.43
CA VAL A 497 48.17 27.48 5.47
C VAL A 497 48.34 28.29 4.18
N PRO A 498 48.20 27.66 2.98
CA PRO A 498 48.19 28.41 1.73
C PRO A 498 47.14 29.52 1.72
N ALA A 499 47.50 30.77 1.43
CA ALA A 499 46.57 31.91 1.44
C ALA A 499 45.40 31.74 0.44
N GLU A 500 45.64 30.99 -0.65
CA GLU A 500 44.68 30.67 -1.70
C GLU A 500 43.44 29.90 -1.19
N VAL A 501 43.55 29.21 -0.05
CA VAL A 501 42.44 28.52 0.61
C VAL A 501 41.26 29.47 0.84
N LEU A 502 41.55 30.68 1.34
CA LEU A 502 40.49 31.67 1.62
C LEU A 502 39.78 32.14 0.35
N GLN A 503 40.52 32.27 -0.78
CA GLN A 503 39.91 32.65 -2.07
C GLN A 503 39.02 31.55 -2.60
N HIS A 504 39.44 30.29 -2.53
CA HIS A 504 38.59 29.14 -2.91
C HIS A 504 37.30 29.06 -2.08
N TRP A 505 37.33 29.52 -0.83
CA TRP A 505 36.14 29.54 0.05
C TRP A 505 35.34 30.83 -0.04
N GLY A 506 35.66 31.69 -1.02
CA GLY A 506 34.82 32.83 -1.37
C GLY A 506 35.29 34.16 -0.77
N TRP A 507 36.43 34.22 -0.10
CA TRP A 507 37.03 35.49 0.25
C TRP A 507 37.47 36.21 -1.04
N PRO A 508 37.19 37.51 -1.21
CA PRO A 508 37.63 38.25 -2.40
C PRO A 508 39.16 38.23 -2.57
N ALA A 509 39.63 38.66 -3.73
CA ALA A 509 41.05 38.57 -4.11
C ALA A 509 42.00 39.05 -3.00
N LEU A 510 42.94 38.17 -2.67
CA LEU A 510 44.05 38.47 -1.75
C LEU A 510 45.30 38.82 -2.56
N PRO A 511 46.04 39.85 -2.17
CA PRO A 511 47.31 40.18 -2.81
C PRO A 511 48.42 39.18 -2.45
N ALA A 512 48.26 38.40 -1.37
CA ALA A 512 49.26 37.47 -0.85
C ALA A 512 49.04 36.04 -1.36
N SER A 513 50.07 35.27 -1.53
CA SER A 513 50.07 33.86 -1.92
C SER A 513 51.06 33.03 -1.08
N GLY A 514 50.84 31.69 -1.10
CA GLY A 514 51.70 30.74 -0.38
C GLY A 514 51.39 30.58 1.10
N PRO A 515 52.29 29.94 1.88
CA PRO A 515 52.08 29.67 3.30
C PRO A 515 51.85 30.95 4.10
N SER A 516 50.78 30.99 4.87
CA SER A 516 50.35 32.15 5.64
C SER A 516 49.83 31.79 7.04
N ASN A 517 50.05 32.75 7.96
CA ASN A 517 49.36 32.73 9.24
C ASN A 517 48.23 33.74 9.18
N PHE A 518 46.98 33.30 9.43
CA PHE A 518 45.86 34.20 9.34
C PHE A 518 44.84 34.00 10.49
N GLN A 519 44.09 35.06 10.72
CA GLN A 519 42.90 35.03 11.56
C GLN A 519 41.75 35.67 10.79
N LEU A 520 40.67 34.90 10.60
CA LEU A 520 39.43 35.32 9.97
C LEU A 520 38.32 35.33 10.99
N GLN A 521 37.53 36.40 11.03
CA GLN A 521 36.31 36.49 11.78
C GLN A 521 35.19 36.88 10.81
N LEU A 522 34.11 36.14 10.80
CA LEU A 522 32.92 36.38 9.98
C LEU A 522 31.68 36.34 10.82
N ASN A 523 30.77 37.25 10.54
CA ASN A 523 29.38 37.25 11.05
C ASN A 523 28.44 37.36 9.86
N ALA A 524 27.37 36.59 9.85
CA ALA A 524 26.37 36.59 8.79
C ALA A 524 25.00 36.17 9.35
N ALA A 525 23.97 36.37 8.58
CA ALA A 525 22.65 35.82 8.88
C ALA A 525 22.28 34.71 7.86
N LEU A 526 22.03 33.50 8.35
CA LEU A 526 21.67 32.34 7.53
C LEU A 526 20.14 32.36 7.28
N ARG A 527 19.62 33.33 6.57
CA ARG A 527 18.20 33.43 6.20
C ARG A 527 17.92 32.61 4.95
N ALA A 528 16.79 31.93 4.91
CA ALA A 528 16.39 31.17 3.73
C ALA A 528 16.15 32.08 2.49
N GLU A 529 15.75 33.34 2.71
CA GLU A 529 15.27 34.25 1.66
C GLU A 529 16.30 35.31 1.20
N ALA A 530 17.46 35.43 1.86
CA ALA A 530 18.46 36.42 1.51
C ALA A 530 19.81 35.79 1.13
N PRO A 531 20.53 36.34 0.13
CA PRO A 531 21.88 35.86 -0.17
C PRO A 531 22.78 36.01 1.05
N LEU A 532 23.46 34.94 1.47
CA LEU A 532 24.37 34.92 2.60
C LEU A 532 25.41 36.03 2.50
N LYS A 533 25.95 36.25 1.31
CA LYS A 533 26.99 37.25 1.02
C LYS A 533 26.58 38.67 1.44
N SER A 534 25.34 39.08 1.19
CA SER A 534 24.86 40.44 1.50
C SER A 534 24.77 40.74 3.00
N SER A 535 24.73 39.72 3.85
CA SER A 535 24.72 39.87 5.32
C SER A 535 26.12 39.66 5.94
N ALA A 536 27.12 39.26 5.17
CA ALA A 536 28.42 38.90 5.67
C ALA A 536 29.26 40.15 6.03
N ASN A 537 29.70 40.17 7.26
CA ASN A 537 30.66 41.19 7.77
C ASN A 537 31.81 40.45 8.47
N GLY A 538 33.01 41.00 8.37
CA GLY A 538 34.13 40.33 8.99
C GLY A 538 35.47 41.04 8.84
N SER A 539 36.50 40.44 9.39
CA SER A 539 37.85 40.92 9.33
C SER A 539 38.83 39.78 9.03
N LEU A 540 39.80 40.06 8.24
CA LEU A 540 40.93 39.16 7.94
C LEU A 540 42.24 39.86 8.29
N SER A 541 43.04 39.20 9.11
CA SER A 541 44.46 39.54 9.30
C SER A 541 45.28 38.36 8.77
N LEU A 542 46.15 38.60 7.81
CA LEU A 542 46.93 37.55 7.16
C LEU A 542 48.39 38.04 7.08
N ARG A 543 49.33 37.15 7.37
CA ARG A 543 50.79 37.40 7.29
C ARG A 543 51.48 36.24 6.58
N THR A 544 52.20 36.54 5.55
CA THR A 544 53.19 35.66 4.90
C THR A 544 54.60 36.10 5.28
N ASP A 545 55.57 35.42 4.77
CA ASP A 545 56.98 35.81 4.98
C ASP A 545 57.34 37.19 4.38
N THR A 546 56.60 37.61 3.36
CA THR A 546 56.87 38.84 2.59
C THR A 546 55.86 39.93 2.76
N GLU A 547 54.61 39.61 3.18
CA GLU A 547 53.46 40.52 3.18
C GLU A 547 52.63 40.41 4.44
N GLN A 548 52.02 41.53 4.85
CA GLN A 548 51.00 41.58 5.88
C GLN A 548 49.78 42.26 5.29
N VAL A 549 48.63 41.54 5.36
CA VAL A 549 47.35 42.00 4.81
C VAL A 549 46.37 42.14 5.95
N GLN A 550 45.67 43.27 5.99
CA GLN A 550 44.51 43.48 6.86
C GLN A 550 43.34 43.95 5.97
N GLN A 551 42.26 43.23 6.01
CA GLN A 551 41.05 43.54 5.23
C GLN A 551 39.81 43.48 6.11
N GLN A 552 38.83 44.29 5.79
CA GLN A 552 37.53 44.26 6.40
C GLN A 552 36.46 43.97 5.35
N MET A 553 35.50 43.15 5.68
CA MET A 553 34.36 42.86 4.85
C MET A 553 33.12 43.53 5.46
N GLN A 554 32.37 44.25 4.63
CA GLN A 554 31.08 44.85 4.99
C GLN A 554 30.05 44.54 3.91
N ALA A 555 28.93 43.92 4.32
CA ALA A 555 27.88 43.51 3.40
C ALA A 555 28.40 42.65 2.21
N GLY A 556 29.43 41.80 2.47
CA GLY A 556 30.01 40.90 1.47
C GLY A 556 31.05 41.55 0.53
N GLU A 557 31.37 42.82 0.71
CA GLU A 557 32.41 43.53 -0.02
C GLU A 557 33.59 43.80 0.88
N VAL A 558 34.80 43.56 0.35
CA VAL A 558 36.08 43.81 1.05
C VAL A 558 36.54 45.24 0.77
N ARG A 559 36.95 45.94 1.83
CA ARG A 559 37.53 47.29 1.80
C ARG A 559 38.93 47.30 2.36
#